data_7725d0c5fba8281e5b8576324ceeeaf4
#
_entry.id   7725d0c5fba8281e5b8576324ceeeaf4
#
_cell.length_a   1.000
_cell.length_b   1.000
_cell.length_c   1.000
_cell.angle_alpha   90.00
_cell.angle_beta   90.00
_cell.angle_gamma   90.00
#
_symmetry.space_group_name_H-M   'P 1'
#
loop_
_entity.id
_entity.type
_entity.pdbx_description
1 polymer ?
#
loop_
_entity_poly.entity_id
_entity_poly.type
_entity_poly.pdbx_seq_one_letter_code
_entity_poly.pdbx_strand_id
1 'polypeptide(L)'
;MILEEMYNGRFYPCETVVADSPRFKQAVKASADLMDTLSERLSKEDYALVEELREQVALAQCEENESHFKYGFSAGILVQKEAYEQVAQREKE
;
A
#
# COMPACT_ATOMS: atom_id res chain seq x y z
N MET A 1 -10.71 6.30 -19.11
CA MET A 1 -9.31 6.09 -19.51
C MET A 1 -8.38 6.70 -18.45
N ILE A 2 -7.27 6.05 -18.17
CA ILE A 2 -6.34 6.52 -17.11
C ILE A 2 -5.77 7.90 -17.41
N LEU A 3 -5.43 8.16 -18.65
CA LEU A 3 -4.86 9.46 -19.03
C LEU A 3 -5.80 10.62 -18.76
N GLU A 4 -7.09 10.43 -19.01
CA GLU A 4 -8.10 11.44 -18.73
C GLU A 4 -8.23 11.66 -17.23
N GLU A 5 -8.21 10.58 -16.45
CA GLU A 5 -8.28 10.66 -15.00
C GLU A 5 -7.07 11.38 -14.41
N MET A 6 -5.88 11.12 -14.96
CA MET A 6 -4.66 11.81 -14.54
C MET A 6 -4.74 13.31 -14.84
N TYR A 7 -5.18 13.66 -16.07
CA TYR A 7 -5.29 15.06 -16.48
C TYR A 7 -6.28 15.81 -15.59
N ASN A 8 -7.39 15.18 -15.23
CA ASN A 8 -8.43 15.79 -14.41
C ASN A 8 -8.14 15.71 -12.92
N GLY A 9 -6.99 15.20 -12.52
CA GLY A 9 -6.62 15.09 -11.12
C GLY A 9 -7.41 14.07 -10.34
N ARG A 10 -7.96 13.04 -10.99
CA ARG A 10 -8.79 12.00 -10.36
C ARG A 10 -8.10 10.65 -10.25
N PHE A 11 -6.83 10.56 -10.58
CA PHE A 11 -6.09 9.32 -10.48
C PHE A 11 -5.35 9.26 -9.14
N TYR A 12 -6.00 8.66 -8.15
CA TYR A 12 -5.48 8.53 -6.80
C TYR A 12 -5.54 7.06 -6.36
N PRO A 13 -4.63 6.20 -6.87
CA PRO A 13 -4.70 4.77 -6.53
C PRO A 13 -4.57 4.49 -5.03
N CYS A 14 -3.84 5.31 -4.28
CA CYS A 14 -3.72 5.16 -2.83
C CYS A 14 -5.05 5.36 -2.10
N GLU A 15 -5.95 6.19 -2.66
CA GLU A 15 -7.23 6.49 -2.05
C GLU A 15 -8.36 5.62 -2.59
N THR A 16 -8.26 5.22 -3.87
CA THR A 16 -9.32 4.47 -4.53
C THR A 16 -9.17 2.96 -4.42
N VAL A 17 -7.96 2.47 -4.21
CA VAL A 17 -7.71 1.04 -4.05
C VAL A 17 -7.62 0.73 -2.57
N VAL A 18 -8.64 0.02 -2.05
CA VAL A 18 -8.73 -0.38 -0.66
C VAL A 18 -8.72 -1.90 -0.60
N ALA A 19 -7.90 -2.46 0.29
CA ALA A 19 -7.87 -3.89 0.48
C ALA A 19 -9.23 -4.34 1.05
N ASP A 20 -9.83 -5.36 0.43
CA ASP A 20 -11.15 -5.86 0.83
C ASP A 20 -11.20 -7.39 0.96
N SER A 21 -10.04 -8.04 0.92
CA SER A 21 -9.99 -9.50 1.06
C SER A 21 -10.49 -9.92 2.45
N PRO A 22 -11.09 -11.13 2.56
CA PRO A 22 -11.48 -11.65 3.86
C PRO A 22 -10.33 -11.71 4.86
N ARG A 23 -9.13 -12.03 4.39
CA ARG A 23 -7.93 -12.08 5.24
C ARG A 23 -7.58 -10.71 5.79
N PHE A 24 -7.69 -9.66 4.99
CA PHE A 24 -7.46 -8.29 5.44
C PHE A 24 -8.48 -7.89 6.50
N LYS A 25 -9.76 -8.15 6.26
CA LYS A 25 -10.83 -7.81 7.19
C LYS A 25 -10.68 -8.55 8.53
N GLN A 26 -10.29 -9.82 8.48
CA GLN A 26 -10.03 -10.60 9.68
C GLN A 26 -8.85 -10.02 10.49
N ALA A 27 -7.79 -9.62 9.81
CA ALA A 27 -6.62 -9.03 10.47
C ALA A 27 -6.95 -7.70 11.13
N VAL A 28 -7.75 -6.85 10.46
CA VAL A 28 -8.20 -5.57 11.02
C VAL A 28 -9.02 -5.80 12.28
N LYS A 29 -9.97 -6.75 12.22
CA LYS A 29 -10.80 -7.08 13.38
C LYS A 29 -9.98 -7.63 14.54
N ALA A 30 -9.07 -8.56 14.25
CA ALA A 30 -8.19 -9.13 15.26
C ALA A 30 -7.32 -8.06 15.93
N SER A 31 -6.81 -7.12 15.13
CA SER A 31 -6.03 -5.99 15.66
C SER A 31 -6.86 -5.11 16.59
N ALA A 32 -8.10 -4.80 16.22
CA ALA A 32 -8.98 -4.01 17.06
C ALA A 32 -9.31 -4.73 18.37
N ASP A 33 -9.60 -6.02 18.30
CA ASP A 33 -9.88 -6.83 19.50
C ASP A 33 -8.68 -6.89 20.44
N LEU A 34 -7.48 -7.02 19.91
CA LEU A 34 -6.24 -7.01 20.69
C LEU A 34 -6.02 -5.65 21.36
N MET A 35 -6.28 -4.56 20.65
CA MET A 35 -6.17 -3.21 21.24
C MET A 35 -7.15 -3.03 22.38
N ASP A 36 -8.39 -3.52 22.25
CA ASP A 36 -9.37 -3.46 23.32
C ASP A 36 -8.90 -4.24 24.55
N THR A 37 -8.36 -5.44 24.33
CA THR A 37 -7.81 -6.25 25.42
C THR A 37 -6.67 -5.53 26.13
N LEU A 38 -5.76 -4.93 25.38
CA LEU A 38 -4.64 -4.19 25.95
C LEU A 38 -5.11 -2.98 26.74
N SER A 39 -6.14 -2.28 26.27
CA SER A 39 -6.67 -1.12 26.97
C SER A 39 -7.24 -1.49 28.35
N GLU A 40 -7.76 -2.72 28.48
CA GLU A 40 -8.28 -3.21 29.75
C GLU A 40 -7.19 -3.69 30.72
N ARG A 41 -6.08 -4.20 30.17
CA ARG A 41 -5.01 -4.82 30.99
C ARG A 41 -3.87 -3.88 31.36
N LEU A 42 -3.64 -2.83 30.59
CA LEU A 42 -2.51 -1.93 30.79
C LEU A 42 -2.94 -0.65 31.51
N SER A 43 -1.98 -0.03 32.20
CA SER A 43 -2.17 1.32 32.74
C SER A 43 -2.36 2.30 31.56
N LYS A 44 -2.90 3.49 31.86
CA LYS A 44 -3.06 4.53 30.84
C LYS A 44 -1.73 4.91 30.19
N GLU A 45 -0.67 4.95 31.00
CA GLU A 45 0.67 5.32 30.52
C GLU A 45 1.23 4.25 29.59
N ASP A 46 1.10 2.98 29.95
CA ASP A 46 1.57 1.87 29.12
C ASP A 46 0.74 1.74 27.85
N TYR A 47 -0.58 1.92 27.94
CA TYR A 47 -1.43 1.88 26.77
C TYR A 47 -1.10 3.02 25.79
N ALA A 48 -0.76 4.21 26.30
CA ALA A 48 -0.34 5.33 25.45
C ALA A 48 0.92 4.99 24.65
N LEU A 49 1.86 4.22 25.24
CA LEU A 49 3.03 3.75 24.51
C LEU A 49 2.65 2.78 23.39
N VAL A 50 1.67 1.93 23.63
CA VAL A 50 1.17 1.01 22.59
C VAL A 50 0.53 1.79 21.45
N GLU A 51 -0.26 2.82 21.75
CA GLU A 51 -0.85 3.68 20.73
C GLU A 51 0.22 4.41 19.92
N GLU A 52 1.25 4.92 20.57
CA GLU A 52 2.36 5.56 19.90
C GLU A 52 3.10 4.60 18.98
N LEU A 53 3.37 3.37 19.45
CA LEU A 53 3.97 2.34 18.62
C LEU A 53 3.12 2.07 17.39
N ARG A 54 1.82 1.96 17.56
CA ARG A 54 0.89 1.72 16.44
C ARG A 54 0.96 2.84 15.42
N GLU A 55 1.03 4.10 15.87
CA GLU A 55 1.17 5.25 14.98
C GLU A 55 2.47 5.20 14.19
N GLN A 56 3.58 4.88 14.84
CA GLN A 56 4.88 4.81 14.17
C GLN A 56 4.92 3.67 13.16
N VAL A 57 4.33 2.52 13.49
CA VAL A 57 4.22 1.39 12.55
C VAL A 57 3.38 1.79 11.34
N ALA A 58 2.28 2.52 11.55
CA ALA A 58 1.43 3.00 10.46
C ALA A 58 2.17 3.97 9.55
N LEU A 59 2.95 4.89 10.12
CA LEU A 59 3.77 5.82 9.33
C LEU A 59 4.80 5.07 8.49
N ALA A 60 5.51 4.10 9.08
CA ALA A 60 6.48 3.28 8.36
C ALA A 60 5.80 2.53 7.21
N GLN A 61 4.60 2.01 7.44
CA GLN A 61 3.85 1.28 6.42
C GLN A 61 3.44 2.20 5.26
N CYS A 62 3.03 3.43 5.57
CA CYS A 62 2.69 4.42 4.53
C CYS A 62 3.89 4.74 3.65
N GLU A 63 5.07 4.93 4.24
CA GLU A 63 6.30 5.19 3.49
C GLU A 63 6.68 3.99 2.62
N GLU A 64 6.56 2.79 3.16
CA GLU A 64 6.83 1.57 2.41
C GLU A 64 5.87 1.39 1.25
N ASN A 65 4.58 1.66 1.46
CA ASN A 65 3.56 1.57 0.41
C ASN A 65 3.85 2.54 -0.72
N GLU A 66 4.27 3.77 -0.41
CA GLU A 66 4.64 4.75 -1.41
C GLU A 66 5.83 4.27 -2.24
N SER A 67 6.85 3.72 -1.59
CA SER A 67 8.03 3.17 -2.27
C SER A 67 7.66 2.01 -3.18
N HIS A 68 6.81 1.09 -2.70
CA HIS A 68 6.34 -0.03 -3.50
C HIS A 68 5.54 0.42 -4.72
N PHE A 69 4.70 1.43 -4.55
CA PHE A 69 3.93 1.98 -5.66
C PHE A 69 4.85 2.56 -6.73
N LYS A 70 5.80 3.40 -6.32
CA LYS A 70 6.74 4.03 -7.26
C LYS A 70 7.57 3.00 -8.02
N TYR A 71 8.10 2.02 -7.30
CA TYR A 71 8.89 0.97 -7.91
C TYR A 71 8.07 0.11 -8.85
N GLY A 72 6.89 -0.34 -8.41
CA GLY A 72 6.03 -1.21 -9.22
C GLY A 72 5.57 -0.54 -10.50
N PHE A 73 5.20 0.74 -10.42
CA PHE A 73 4.78 1.51 -11.58
C PHE A 73 5.94 1.64 -12.58
N SER A 74 7.11 2.00 -12.09
CA SER A 74 8.31 2.16 -12.92
C SER A 74 8.77 0.85 -13.54
N ALA A 75 8.76 -0.23 -12.75
CA ALA A 75 9.13 -1.56 -13.22
C ALA A 75 8.19 -2.03 -14.32
N GLY A 76 6.88 -1.76 -14.18
CA GLY A 76 5.91 -2.14 -15.20
C GLY A 76 6.19 -1.48 -16.54
N ILE A 77 6.53 -0.19 -16.53
CA ILE A 77 6.88 0.54 -17.75
C ILE A 77 8.16 -0.02 -18.37
N LEU A 78 9.17 -0.32 -17.56
CA LEU A 78 10.43 -0.86 -18.05
C LEU A 78 10.25 -2.25 -18.68
N VAL A 79 9.42 -3.09 -18.07
CA VAL A 79 9.12 -4.42 -18.62
C VAL A 79 8.47 -4.29 -19.99
N GLN A 80 7.52 -3.39 -20.13
CA GLN A 80 6.85 -3.16 -21.41
C GLN A 80 7.85 -2.67 -22.46
N LYS A 81 8.72 -1.75 -22.12
CA LYS A 81 9.75 -1.23 -23.01
C LYS A 81 10.68 -2.33 -23.51
N GLU A 82 11.18 -3.16 -22.59
CA GLU A 82 12.07 -4.26 -22.93
C GLU A 82 11.38 -5.29 -23.82
N ALA A 83 10.14 -5.63 -23.52
CA ALA A 83 9.38 -6.56 -24.35
C ALA A 83 9.20 -6.03 -25.77
N TYR A 84 8.89 -4.74 -25.90
CA TYR A 84 8.73 -4.09 -27.21
C TYR A 84 10.05 -4.10 -27.99
N GLU A 85 11.15 -3.78 -27.34
CA GLU A 85 12.48 -3.78 -27.96
C GLU A 85 12.88 -5.17 -28.44
N GLN A 86 12.57 -6.20 -27.67
CA GLN A 86 12.85 -7.59 -28.02
C GLN A 86 12.14 -7.98 -29.33
N VAL A 87 10.87 -7.66 -29.46
CA VAL A 87 10.09 -7.97 -30.65
C VAL A 87 10.62 -7.18 -31.85
N ALA A 88 10.89 -5.89 -31.67
CA ALA A 88 11.40 -5.04 -32.74
C ALA A 88 12.76 -5.53 -33.25
N GLN A 89 13.63 -5.99 -32.35
CA GLN A 89 14.92 -6.55 -32.71
C GLN A 89 14.79 -7.84 -33.52
N ARG A 90 13.83 -8.70 -33.14
CA ARG A 90 13.56 -9.94 -33.87
C ARG A 90 13.09 -9.69 -35.30
N GLU A 91 12.26 -8.66 -35.49
CA GLU A 91 11.75 -8.31 -36.81
C GLU A 91 12.87 -7.82 -37.73
N LYS A 92 13.95 -7.28 -37.21
CA LYS A 92 15.09 -6.82 -37.99
C LYS A 92 16.04 -7.93 -38.41
N GLU A 93 15.95 -9.08 -37.74
CA GLU A 93 16.75 -10.25 -38.11
C GLU A 93 16.14 -10.99 -39.28
#